data_e527afaa67989eca437fdf9d0ec70eb2
#
_entry.id   e527afaa67989eca437fdf9d0ec70eb2
#
_cell.length_a   1.000
_cell.length_b   1.000
_cell.length_c   1.000
_cell.angle_alpha   90.00
_cell.angle_beta   90.00
_cell.angle_gamma   90.00
#
_symmetry.space_group_name_H-M   'P 1'
#
loop_
_entity.id
_entity.type
_entity.pdbx_description
1 polymer ?
#
loop_
_entity_poly.entity_id
_entity_poly.type
_entity_poly.pdbx_seq_one_letter_code
_entity_poly.pdbx_strand_id
1 'polypeptide(L)'
;MKNLQLESSDRVSKFAIVLVVLSLVSSAYSAGANATEVKSPPNILFIAVDDLNDWVGVLGGHPQAVTPNMDKLAERGLLFTNAHCTAPGCNASRTSLLMGLRPSTTGIYQNAHDWRMTSLVESAVHLPQHFKNQGYKTLGAGKLFHAHTFFDPKYLSGFSDAKAWDAYFPSLTQQMPAEALPEKWPVNSSKDFYGGHFDWAPLPIKTSEMADAKVVAWAKKQLSKKHNKPLFLSVGIYRPHVPWYAPQKYFDRFPIESIQLPKHLSQDVADLPQAARQMTKNKWHQWIVANNQWKGAVQGYLASLSFADDMVGELLSALDDGPLASNTTIILWGDHGYHLGEKQHWEKFALWENTTRVPLIVVSPENTVPKTRCDTPVSLLDLYPTLVEVCDLKSPPQTLEGKSFLNLLKKSGSEQERVAITTQGKNNHAVRSRQHRYIRYADGSEELYDHKHDPHEWTNLATDNRYAKIKKHLASLIPTTNRDPLLPPKKSDTN
;
A
#
# COMPACT_ATOMS: atom_id res chain seq x y z
N MET A 1 -37.72 47.68 -84.98
CA MET A 1 -38.09 46.35 -84.59
C MET A 1 -36.96 45.39 -84.95
N LYS A 2 -35.93 45.35 -84.26
CA LYS A 2 -34.84 44.36 -84.27
C LYS A 2 -33.93 44.64 -83.12
N ASN A 3 -33.48 43.57 -82.44
CA ASN A 3 -32.40 43.53 -81.43
C ASN A 3 -32.73 43.90 -79.96
N LEU A 4 -33.22 42.89 -79.30
CA LEU A 4 -33.06 42.77 -77.82
C LEU A 4 -33.28 41.31 -77.43
N GLN A 5 -32.37 40.41 -77.78
CA GLN A 5 -32.30 39.03 -77.29
C GLN A 5 -30.92 38.46 -77.60
N LEU A 6 -29.91 38.78 -76.79
CA LEU A 6 -28.65 37.99 -76.76
C LEU A 6 -27.64 38.49 -75.67
N GLU A 7 -28.10 38.90 -74.49
CA GLU A 7 -27.17 39.21 -73.40
C GLU A 7 -27.51 38.57 -72.02
N SER A 8 -28.47 37.65 -72.00
CA SER A 8 -28.89 37.07 -70.71
C SER A 8 -28.35 35.64 -70.39
N SER A 9 -27.66 34.99 -71.35
CA SER A 9 -27.18 33.61 -71.12
C SER A 9 -25.75 33.49 -70.54
N ASP A 10 -24.91 34.51 -70.72
CA ASP A 10 -23.51 34.43 -70.26
C ASP A 10 -23.26 34.82 -68.81
N ARG A 11 -24.21 35.52 -68.19
CA ARG A 11 -24.06 35.86 -66.74
C ARG A 11 -24.50 34.75 -65.79
N VAL A 12 -25.40 33.88 -66.22
CA VAL A 12 -25.89 32.77 -65.39
C VAL A 12 -24.85 31.62 -65.31
N SER A 13 -24.08 31.39 -66.41
CA SER A 13 -23.07 30.33 -66.44
C SER A 13 -21.83 30.66 -65.59
N LYS A 14 -21.45 31.95 -65.45
CA LYS A 14 -20.31 32.38 -64.62
C LYS A 14 -20.63 32.38 -63.14
N PHE A 15 -21.89 32.62 -62.77
CA PHE A 15 -22.30 32.50 -61.33
C PHE A 15 -22.44 31.06 -60.89
N ALA A 16 -22.84 30.13 -61.76
CA ALA A 16 -22.92 28.69 -61.39
C ALA A 16 -21.53 28.05 -61.19
N ILE A 17 -20.50 28.48 -61.96
CA ILE A 17 -19.14 27.97 -61.85
C ILE A 17 -18.46 28.49 -60.56
N VAL A 18 -18.70 29.73 -60.13
CA VAL A 18 -18.15 30.30 -58.88
C VAL A 18 -18.79 29.65 -57.65
N LEU A 19 -20.07 29.31 -57.69
CA LEU A 19 -20.75 28.61 -56.61
C LEU A 19 -20.30 27.12 -56.42
N VAL A 20 -19.98 26.44 -57.53
CA VAL A 20 -19.48 25.07 -57.52
C VAL A 20 -18.01 24.98 -56.99
N VAL A 21 -17.19 26.00 -57.37
CA VAL A 21 -15.80 26.05 -56.86
C VAL A 21 -15.74 26.43 -55.38
N LEU A 22 -16.63 27.30 -54.91
CA LEU A 22 -16.74 27.63 -53.46
C LEU A 22 -17.30 26.46 -52.60
N SER A 23 -18.17 25.63 -53.16
CA SER A 23 -18.67 24.43 -52.47
C SER A 23 -17.64 23.28 -52.42
N LEU A 24 -16.74 23.17 -53.39
CA LEU A 24 -15.65 22.20 -53.40
C LEU A 24 -14.48 22.59 -52.49
N VAL A 25 -14.25 23.90 -52.29
CA VAL A 25 -13.22 24.35 -51.32
C VAL A 25 -13.71 24.27 -49.89
N SER A 26 -15.01 24.43 -49.60
CA SER A 26 -15.55 24.21 -48.24
C SER A 26 -15.66 22.73 -47.85
N SER A 27 -15.74 21.80 -48.81
CA SER A 27 -15.71 20.36 -48.53
C SER A 27 -14.29 19.80 -48.30
N ALA A 28 -13.24 20.50 -48.74
CA ALA A 28 -11.86 20.08 -48.53
C ALA A 28 -11.26 20.55 -47.18
N TYR A 29 -11.94 21.50 -46.48
CA TYR A 29 -11.51 21.95 -45.15
C TYR A 29 -12.23 21.24 -44.00
N SER A 30 -13.14 20.29 -44.29
CA SER A 30 -13.76 19.40 -43.29
C SER A 30 -13.05 18.05 -43.16
N ALA A 31 -11.89 17.85 -43.77
CA ALA A 31 -11.03 16.70 -43.47
C ALA A 31 -10.41 16.91 -42.09
N GLY A 32 -11.12 16.37 -41.11
CA GLY A 32 -10.90 16.42 -39.69
C GLY A 32 -9.44 16.45 -39.29
N ALA A 33 -9.04 17.52 -38.70
CA ALA A 33 -8.16 17.41 -37.58
C ALA A 33 -8.91 16.55 -36.55
N ASN A 34 -8.72 15.24 -36.59
CA ASN A 34 -8.80 14.43 -35.39
C ASN A 34 -7.76 15.04 -34.44
N ALA A 35 -8.15 16.09 -33.72
CA ALA A 35 -7.46 16.46 -32.52
C ALA A 35 -7.50 15.18 -31.67
N THR A 36 -6.41 14.44 -31.65
CA THR A 36 -6.18 13.45 -30.61
C THR A 36 -6.43 14.22 -29.33
N GLU A 37 -7.55 13.95 -28.70
CA GLU A 37 -7.92 14.51 -27.42
C GLU A 37 -6.72 14.21 -26.52
N VAL A 38 -5.94 15.24 -26.17
CA VAL A 38 -4.79 15.09 -25.28
C VAL A 38 -5.38 14.70 -23.95
N LYS A 39 -5.38 13.40 -23.70
CA LYS A 39 -5.94 12.80 -22.51
C LYS A 39 -5.24 13.41 -21.30
N SER A 40 -5.99 14.04 -20.43
CA SER A 40 -5.44 14.59 -19.18
C SER A 40 -4.84 13.46 -18.35
N PRO A 41 -3.61 13.61 -17.84
CA PRO A 41 -3.02 12.61 -16.97
C PRO A 41 -3.96 12.26 -15.80
N PRO A 42 -4.05 10.98 -15.38
CA PRO A 42 -4.96 10.57 -14.31
C PRO A 42 -4.53 11.18 -12.98
N ASN A 43 -5.52 11.53 -12.14
CA ASN A 43 -5.24 11.79 -10.74
C ASN A 43 -4.92 10.48 -10.03
N ILE A 44 -4.18 10.55 -8.93
CA ILE A 44 -3.84 9.40 -8.10
C ILE A 44 -4.39 9.62 -6.68
N LEU A 45 -5.20 8.69 -6.20
CA LEU A 45 -5.55 8.55 -4.79
C LEU A 45 -4.79 7.34 -4.24
N PHE A 46 -3.75 7.60 -3.43
CA PHE A 46 -2.82 6.62 -2.91
C PHE A 46 -3.08 6.41 -1.41
N ILE A 47 -3.78 5.32 -1.05
CA ILE A 47 -4.25 5.02 0.30
C ILE A 47 -3.35 3.96 0.93
N ALA A 48 -2.59 4.36 1.96
CA ALA A 48 -1.78 3.48 2.78
C ALA A 48 -2.52 3.14 4.07
N VAL A 49 -2.65 1.86 4.43
CA VAL A 49 -3.24 1.40 5.69
C VAL A 49 -2.17 0.65 6.48
N ASP A 50 -1.91 1.10 7.71
CA ASP A 50 -0.79 0.62 8.53
C ASP A 50 -1.12 -0.67 9.26
N ASP A 51 -0.19 -1.64 9.30
CA ASP A 51 -0.37 -2.96 9.92
C ASP A 51 -1.57 -3.76 9.35
N LEU A 52 -1.94 -3.54 8.10
CA LEU A 52 -3.08 -4.21 7.46
C LEU A 52 -2.67 -5.58 6.92
N ASN A 53 -3.04 -6.63 7.63
CA ASN A 53 -2.86 -8.00 7.15
C ASN A 53 -4.01 -8.45 6.21
N ASP A 54 -4.05 -9.73 5.87
CA ASP A 54 -5.03 -10.31 4.96
C ASP A 54 -6.44 -10.50 5.57
N TRP A 55 -6.72 -9.96 6.76
CA TRP A 55 -8.05 -9.98 7.40
C TRP A 55 -9.00 -8.95 6.75
N VAL A 56 -8.97 -8.87 5.46
CA VAL A 56 -9.92 -8.10 4.63
C VAL A 56 -10.92 -9.09 4.03
N GLY A 57 -12.21 -8.76 4.01
CA GLY A 57 -13.27 -9.66 3.60
C GLY A 57 -13.00 -10.36 2.27
N VAL A 58 -12.57 -9.61 1.25
CA VAL A 58 -12.23 -10.14 -0.09
C VAL A 58 -11.01 -11.05 -0.11
N LEU A 59 -10.13 -11.03 0.91
CA LEU A 59 -8.98 -11.94 1.04
C LEU A 59 -9.26 -13.14 1.94
N GLY A 60 -10.26 -13.03 2.83
CA GLY A 60 -10.77 -14.13 3.66
C GLY A 60 -9.82 -14.57 4.78
N GLY A 61 -8.89 -13.72 5.23
CA GLY A 61 -7.91 -14.06 6.27
C GLY A 61 -8.53 -14.34 7.63
N HIS A 62 -9.67 -13.70 7.95
CA HIS A 62 -10.42 -13.97 9.18
C HIS A 62 -11.94 -13.95 8.91
N PRO A 63 -12.72 -14.93 9.43
CA PRO A 63 -14.13 -15.05 9.13
C PRO A 63 -15.01 -13.91 9.70
N GLN A 64 -14.51 -13.20 10.69
CA GLN A 64 -15.21 -12.07 11.32
C GLN A 64 -14.72 -10.70 10.85
N ALA A 65 -13.84 -10.64 9.84
CA ALA A 65 -13.40 -9.35 9.29
C ALA A 65 -14.59 -8.61 8.65
N VAL A 66 -14.77 -7.33 9.00
CA VAL A 66 -15.85 -6.48 8.48
C VAL A 66 -15.23 -5.29 7.76
N THR A 67 -15.07 -5.42 6.45
CA THR A 67 -14.41 -4.43 5.58
C THR A 67 -15.21 -4.14 4.29
N PRO A 68 -16.51 -3.76 4.41
CA PRO A 68 -17.39 -3.63 3.25
C PRO A 68 -16.95 -2.55 2.25
N ASN A 69 -16.20 -1.54 2.67
CA ASN A 69 -15.74 -0.47 1.78
C ASN A 69 -14.51 -0.91 0.96
N MET A 70 -13.54 -1.61 1.58
CA MET A 70 -12.42 -2.21 0.87
C MET A 70 -12.91 -3.31 -0.09
N ASP A 71 -13.91 -4.10 0.33
CA ASP A 71 -14.53 -5.14 -0.50
C ASP A 71 -15.20 -4.53 -1.75
N LYS A 72 -15.98 -3.45 -1.58
CA LYS A 72 -16.57 -2.70 -2.70
C LYS A 72 -15.50 -2.07 -3.61
N LEU A 73 -14.39 -1.60 -3.04
CA LEU A 73 -13.28 -1.08 -3.85
C LEU A 73 -12.68 -2.18 -4.73
N ALA A 74 -12.51 -3.39 -4.19
CA ALA A 74 -12.02 -4.53 -4.96
C ALA A 74 -12.96 -4.93 -6.12
N GLU A 75 -14.26 -4.75 -5.96
CA GLU A 75 -15.24 -4.96 -7.05
C GLU A 75 -15.12 -3.94 -8.19
N ARG A 76 -14.52 -2.76 -7.93
CA ARG A 76 -14.33 -1.69 -8.92
C ARG A 76 -13.11 -1.89 -9.82
N GLY A 77 -12.18 -2.76 -9.45
CA GLY A 77 -10.91 -2.93 -10.16
C GLY A 77 -10.29 -4.31 -10.01
N LEU A 78 -8.98 -4.33 -9.83
CA LEU A 78 -8.18 -5.53 -9.66
C LEU A 78 -7.75 -5.71 -8.21
N LEU A 79 -8.08 -6.86 -7.63
CA LEU A 79 -7.54 -7.32 -6.35
C LEU A 79 -6.34 -8.24 -6.59
N PHE A 80 -5.17 -7.87 -6.07
CA PHE A 80 -4.03 -8.79 -5.99
C PHE A 80 -4.18 -9.66 -4.75
N THR A 81 -4.29 -10.97 -4.94
CA THR A 81 -4.44 -11.94 -3.85
C THR A 81 -3.10 -12.44 -3.32
N ASN A 82 -2.01 -12.09 -3.98
CA ASN A 82 -0.64 -12.52 -3.69
C ASN A 82 0.34 -11.32 -3.79
N ALA A 83 -0.01 -10.23 -3.08
CA ALA A 83 0.85 -9.05 -2.96
C ALA A 83 1.65 -9.09 -1.64
N HIS A 84 2.91 -8.68 -1.69
CA HIS A 84 3.83 -8.77 -0.55
C HIS A 84 4.59 -7.48 -0.31
N CYS A 85 4.82 -7.17 0.97
CA CYS A 85 5.68 -6.06 1.37
C CYS A 85 7.15 -6.34 1.05
N THR A 86 7.95 -5.28 0.94
CA THR A 86 9.40 -5.37 0.72
C THR A 86 10.17 -5.69 1.99
N ALA A 87 9.60 -5.32 3.14
CA ALA A 87 10.09 -5.64 4.47
C ALA A 87 8.89 -5.71 5.44
N PRO A 88 8.91 -6.59 6.45
CA PRO A 88 7.84 -6.69 7.43
C PRO A 88 8.01 -5.67 8.58
N GLY A 89 8.17 -4.41 8.22
CA GLY A 89 8.33 -3.29 9.15
C GLY A 89 8.08 -1.95 8.46
N CYS A 90 7.34 -1.05 9.12
CA CYS A 90 6.77 0.15 8.53
C CYS A 90 7.81 0.99 7.78
N ASN A 91 8.90 1.37 8.45
CA ASN A 91 9.91 2.25 7.82
C ASN A 91 10.57 1.60 6.61
N ALA A 92 11.05 0.37 6.76
CA ALA A 92 11.76 -0.32 5.69
C ALA A 92 10.85 -0.58 4.48
N SER A 93 9.59 -1.01 4.71
CA SER A 93 8.62 -1.24 3.63
C SER A 93 8.24 0.06 2.92
N ARG A 94 7.84 1.09 3.67
CA ARG A 94 7.40 2.38 3.12
C ARG A 94 8.52 3.09 2.38
N THR A 95 9.72 3.15 2.97
CA THR A 95 10.88 3.77 2.32
C THR A 95 11.26 3.02 1.05
N SER A 96 11.27 1.68 1.07
CA SER A 96 11.58 0.86 -0.10
C SER A 96 10.59 1.13 -1.24
N LEU A 97 9.28 1.12 -0.97
CA LEU A 97 8.24 1.44 -1.97
C LEU A 97 8.44 2.86 -2.52
N LEU A 98 8.61 3.85 -1.63
CA LEU A 98 8.68 5.26 -2.03
C LEU A 98 9.98 5.60 -2.76
N MET A 99 11.10 4.94 -2.47
CA MET A 99 12.36 5.09 -3.19
C MET A 99 12.47 4.19 -4.44
N GLY A 100 11.66 3.13 -4.53
CA GLY A 100 11.79 2.13 -5.58
C GLY A 100 13.04 1.25 -5.45
N LEU A 101 13.64 1.17 -4.24
CA LEU A 101 14.87 0.45 -3.93
C LEU A 101 14.65 -0.54 -2.80
N ARG A 102 15.30 -1.72 -2.88
CA ARG A 102 15.17 -2.77 -1.86
C ARG A 102 15.78 -2.36 -0.52
N PRO A 103 15.29 -2.88 0.61
CA PRO A 103 15.94 -2.71 1.90
C PRO A 103 17.41 -3.17 1.88
N SER A 104 17.72 -4.25 1.16
CA SER A 104 19.07 -4.78 1.00
C SER A 104 20.00 -3.86 0.20
N THR A 105 19.46 -3.00 -0.67
CA THR A 105 20.20 -1.99 -1.44
C THR A 105 20.42 -0.71 -0.64
N THR A 106 19.45 -0.32 0.19
CA THR A 106 19.53 0.93 0.95
C THR A 106 20.19 0.79 2.32
N GLY A 107 20.19 -0.42 2.90
CA GLY A 107 20.59 -0.68 4.30
C GLY A 107 19.52 -0.29 5.32
N ILE A 108 18.30 0.06 4.88
CA ILE A 108 17.17 0.45 5.74
C ILE A 108 16.35 -0.79 6.06
N TYR A 109 16.58 -1.37 7.25
CA TYR A 109 15.94 -2.61 7.67
C TYR A 109 15.01 -2.46 8.87
N GLN A 110 15.12 -1.36 9.62
CA GLN A 110 14.42 -1.16 10.89
C GLN A 110 13.72 0.20 10.95
N ASN A 111 12.76 0.33 11.86
CA ASN A 111 12.00 1.56 12.05
C ASN A 111 12.87 2.74 12.52
N ALA A 112 13.98 2.45 13.20
CA ALA A 112 14.94 3.47 13.69
C ALA A 112 15.89 3.99 12.60
N HIS A 113 15.96 3.38 11.43
CA HIS A 113 16.88 3.79 10.36
C HIS A 113 16.32 5.01 9.62
N ASP A 114 17.02 6.11 9.70
CA ASP A 114 16.65 7.34 8.97
C ASP A 114 17.13 7.24 7.51
N TRP A 115 16.22 7.23 6.55
CA TRP A 115 16.54 7.17 5.12
C TRP A 115 17.42 8.34 4.66
N ARG A 116 17.36 9.49 5.33
CA ARG A 116 18.18 10.66 5.02
C ARG A 116 19.68 10.45 5.29
N MET A 117 20.02 9.39 6.03
CA MET A 117 21.40 8.99 6.32
C MET A 117 21.98 8.01 5.28
N THR A 118 21.20 7.55 4.31
CA THR A 118 21.74 6.71 3.23
C THR A 118 22.54 7.54 2.23
N SER A 119 23.61 6.96 1.69
CA SER A 119 24.38 7.57 0.59
C SER A 119 23.57 7.76 -0.71
N LEU A 120 22.37 7.18 -0.77
CA LEU A 120 21.47 7.27 -1.93
C LEU A 120 20.50 8.45 -1.84
N VAL A 121 20.50 9.21 -0.72
CA VAL A 121 19.54 10.30 -0.49
C VAL A 121 19.60 11.39 -1.56
N GLU A 122 20.75 11.66 -2.11
CA GLU A 122 20.95 12.69 -3.13
C GLU A 122 20.61 12.21 -4.55
N SER A 123 20.70 10.91 -4.78
CA SER A 123 20.50 10.29 -6.10
C SER A 123 19.14 9.63 -6.28
N ALA A 124 18.39 9.38 -5.21
CA ALA A 124 17.08 8.73 -5.26
C ALA A 124 15.96 9.74 -4.98
N VAL A 125 15.00 9.80 -5.87
CA VAL A 125 13.80 10.65 -5.79
C VAL A 125 12.62 9.80 -5.33
N HIS A 126 11.98 10.20 -4.22
CA HIS A 126 10.79 9.50 -3.72
C HIS A 126 9.61 9.64 -4.67
N LEU A 127 8.75 8.64 -4.71
CA LEU A 127 7.57 8.59 -5.59
C LEU A 127 6.75 9.90 -5.59
N PRO A 128 6.33 10.49 -4.45
CA PRO A 128 5.57 11.73 -4.49
C PRO A 128 6.39 12.91 -5.02
N GLN A 129 7.70 12.99 -4.69
CA GLN A 129 8.57 14.01 -5.24
C GLN A 129 8.72 13.85 -6.77
N HIS A 130 8.77 12.61 -7.26
CA HIS A 130 8.83 12.34 -8.70
C HIS A 130 7.57 12.87 -9.40
N PHE A 131 6.38 12.57 -8.86
CA PHE A 131 5.13 13.14 -9.37
C PHE A 131 5.14 14.67 -9.40
N LYS A 132 5.62 15.31 -8.32
CA LYS A 132 5.78 16.76 -8.25
C LYS A 132 6.69 17.30 -9.35
N ASN A 133 7.83 16.64 -9.58
CA ASN A 133 8.78 17.02 -10.63
C ASN A 133 8.20 16.83 -12.04
N GLN A 134 7.20 15.95 -12.21
CA GLN A 134 6.47 15.72 -13.45
C GLN A 134 5.20 16.57 -13.59
N GLY A 135 5.04 17.61 -12.76
CA GLY A 135 3.98 18.60 -12.91
C GLY A 135 2.68 18.31 -12.12
N TYR A 136 2.63 17.26 -11.35
CA TYR A 136 1.48 16.99 -10.48
C TYR A 136 1.46 17.95 -9.28
N LYS A 137 0.27 18.20 -8.77
CA LYS A 137 0.08 18.74 -7.43
C LYS A 137 0.16 17.60 -6.42
N THR A 138 1.08 17.67 -5.47
CA THR A 138 1.31 16.60 -4.51
C THR A 138 0.84 16.99 -3.11
N LEU A 139 -0.12 16.22 -2.60
CA LEU A 139 -0.72 16.44 -1.28
C LEU A 139 -0.59 15.18 -0.44
N GLY A 140 -0.20 15.33 0.81
CA GLY A 140 -0.06 14.22 1.75
C GLY A 140 -0.82 14.46 3.05
N ALA A 141 -1.31 13.38 3.67
CA ALA A 141 -1.92 13.42 4.99
C ALA A 141 -1.73 12.09 5.73
N GLY A 142 -1.51 12.14 7.03
CA GLY A 142 -1.38 10.96 7.88
C GLY A 142 -0.05 10.23 7.72
N LYS A 143 -0.01 8.95 8.06
CA LYS A 143 1.23 8.15 8.08
C LYS A 143 1.58 7.59 6.70
N LEU A 144 2.41 8.30 5.95
CA LEU A 144 2.93 7.87 4.62
C LEU A 144 4.36 7.38 4.71
N PHE A 145 5.29 8.22 5.14
CA PHE A 145 6.56 7.79 5.68
C PHE A 145 6.37 7.26 7.09
N HIS A 146 7.38 6.55 7.61
CA HIS A 146 7.32 6.12 8.99
C HIS A 146 7.25 7.32 9.93
N ALA A 147 6.24 7.31 10.78
CA ALA A 147 6.08 8.22 11.89
C ALA A 147 5.96 7.39 13.16
N HIS A 148 6.66 7.80 14.20
CA HIS A 148 6.44 7.26 15.53
C HIS A 148 5.08 7.75 16.06
N THR A 149 4.59 7.07 17.08
CA THR A 149 3.25 7.26 17.61
C THR A 149 3.00 8.69 18.11
N PHE A 150 1.75 9.11 18.09
CA PHE A 150 1.26 10.39 18.64
C PHE A 150 1.37 10.50 20.17
N PHE A 151 1.97 9.54 20.84
CA PHE A 151 2.14 9.49 22.30
C PHE A 151 3.46 10.07 22.79
N ASP A 152 4.44 10.24 21.90
CA ASP A 152 5.72 10.83 22.25
C ASP A 152 6.03 11.99 21.29
N PRO A 153 5.90 13.26 21.74
CA PRO A 153 6.24 14.42 20.94
C PRO A 153 7.66 14.38 20.35
N LYS A 154 8.56 13.66 21.01
CA LYS A 154 9.96 13.48 20.57
C LYS A 154 10.05 12.67 19.25
N TYR A 155 9.06 11.84 18.94
CA TYR A 155 9.00 11.00 17.76
C TYR A 155 8.03 11.48 16.70
N LEU A 156 7.37 12.62 16.89
CA LEU A 156 6.44 13.21 15.93
C LEU A 156 7.12 13.70 14.66
N SER A 157 8.42 14.00 14.70
CA SER A 157 9.21 14.31 13.50
C SER A 157 9.50 13.04 12.70
N GLY A 158 8.50 12.53 11.99
CA GLY A 158 8.67 11.40 11.11
C GLY A 158 9.68 11.67 9.99
N PHE A 159 10.12 10.61 9.34
CA PHE A 159 11.09 10.65 8.25
C PHE A 159 10.51 11.22 6.92
N SER A 160 9.54 12.14 6.98
CA SER A 160 8.91 12.69 5.78
C SER A 160 9.91 13.49 4.92
N ASP A 161 9.73 13.40 3.61
CA ASP A 161 10.48 14.18 2.65
C ASP A 161 9.74 15.51 2.38
N ALA A 162 10.32 16.62 2.86
CA ALA A 162 9.75 17.95 2.69
C ALA A 162 9.68 18.39 1.22
N LYS A 163 10.56 17.88 0.34
CA LYS A 163 10.57 18.22 -1.09
C LYS A 163 9.41 17.55 -1.85
N ALA A 164 8.87 16.47 -1.29
CA ALA A 164 7.85 15.64 -1.96
C ALA A 164 6.46 16.29 -2.03
N TRP A 165 6.16 17.30 -1.21
CA TRP A 165 4.79 17.77 -0.99
C TRP A 165 4.62 19.25 -1.29
N ASP A 166 3.45 19.61 -1.86
CA ASP A 166 2.98 20.98 -1.92
C ASP A 166 2.22 21.38 -0.64
N ALA A 167 1.55 20.42 -0.01
CA ALA A 167 0.97 20.54 1.32
C ALA A 167 0.89 19.18 2.03
N TYR A 168 0.99 19.21 3.36
CA TYR A 168 0.89 18.02 4.20
C TYR A 168 0.06 18.27 5.45
N PHE A 169 -0.81 17.32 5.82
CA PHE A 169 -1.67 17.44 7.01
C PHE A 169 -1.35 16.36 8.06
N PRO A 170 -1.25 16.74 9.35
CA PRO A 170 -1.32 18.12 9.88
C PRO A 170 -0.09 18.94 9.54
N SER A 171 1.11 18.37 9.51
CA SER A 171 2.37 19.02 9.10
C SER A 171 3.44 17.98 8.76
N LEU A 172 4.57 18.42 8.19
CA LEU A 172 5.71 17.54 7.90
C LEU A 172 6.43 17.06 9.16
N THR A 173 6.32 17.80 10.25
CA THR A 173 6.95 17.47 11.54
C THR A 173 6.00 16.70 12.47
N GLN A 174 4.71 16.74 12.21
CA GLN A 174 3.70 15.99 12.95
C GLN A 174 2.76 15.34 11.94
N GLN A 175 3.03 14.08 11.59
CA GLN A 175 2.27 13.41 10.52
C GLN A 175 0.86 12.99 10.93
N MET A 176 0.62 12.76 12.23
CA MET A 176 -0.70 12.40 12.74
C MET A 176 -1.24 13.47 13.68
N PRO A 177 -2.55 13.82 13.59
CA PRO A 177 -3.22 14.65 14.57
C PRO A 177 -3.19 14.01 15.95
N ALA A 178 -3.26 14.84 17.00
CA ALA A 178 -3.43 14.35 18.36
C ALA A 178 -4.76 13.60 18.52
N GLU A 179 -4.71 12.56 19.36
CA GLU A 179 -5.85 11.70 19.69
C GLU A 179 -5.91 11.51 21.20
N ALA A 180 -7.12 11.36 21.75
CA ALA A 180 -7.30 11.07 23.17
C ALA A 180 -6.80 9.65 23.48
N LEU A 181 -6.21 9.48 24.66
CA LEU A 181 -5.79 8.21 25.22
C LEU A 181 -6.67 7.84 26.41
N PRO A 182 -6.76 6.54 26.75
CA PRO A 182 -7.34 6.13 28.01
C PRO A 182 -6.62 6.81 29.20
N GLU A 183 -7.35 7.15 30.26
CA GLU A 183 -6.77 7.75 31.47
C GLU A 183 -5.73 6.83 32.14
N LYS A 184 -5.98 5.53 32.11
CA LYS A 184 -5.02 4.48 32.52
C LYS A 184 -4.52 3.76 31.28
N TRP A 185 -3.23 3.75 31.10
CA TRP A 185 -2.58 3.15 29.96
C TRP A 185 -1.33 2.36 30.38
N PRO A 186 -1.08 1.11 29.93
CA PRO A 186 -1.97 0.29 29.10
C PRO A 186 -3.23 -0.16 29.85
N VAL A 187 -4.31 -0.46 29.10
CA VAL A 187 -5.60 -0.88 29.64
C VAL A 187 -5.64 -2.39 29.88
N ASN A 188 -5.29 -3.17 28.86
CA ASN A 188 -5.45 -4.62 28.83
C ASN A 188 -4.13 -5.39 28.66
N SER A 189 -3.00 -4.70 28.43
CA SER A 189 -1.71 -5.34 28.24
C SER A 189 -0.69 -4.98 29.31
N SER A 190 0.60 -5.23 29.07
CA SER A 190 1.71 -4.95 29.97
C SER A 190 2.56 -3.78 29.48
N LYS A 191 3.11 -2.99 30.41
CA LYS A 191 4.15 -1.99 30.11
C LYS A 191 5.43 -2.61 29.52
N ASP A 192 5.64 -3.91 29.72
CA ASP A 192 6.78 -4.64 29.14
C ASP A 192 6.66 -4.79 27.61
N PHE A 193 5.46 -4.55 27.04
CA PHE A 193 5.21 -4.63 25.61
C PHE A 193 5.27 -3.23 25.00
N TYR A 194 6.46 -2.83 24.51
CA TYR A 194 6.73 -1.50 23.97
C TYR A 194 6.30 -0.35 24.89
N GLY A 195 6.59 -0.46 26.20
CA GLY A 195 6.16 0.55 27.15
C GLY A 195 4.64 0.68 27.28
N GLY A 196 3.87 -0.33 26.84
CA GLY A 196 2.41 -0.34 26.83
C GLY A 196 1.76 0.02 25.51
N HIS A 197 2.51 0.22 24.43
CA HIS A 197 1.92 0.53 23.11
C HIS A 197 1.22 -0.66 22.45
N PHE A 198 1.57 -1.88 22.79
CA PHE A 198 0.84 -3.07 22.39
C PHE A 198 -0.36 -3.24 23.34
N ASP A 199 -1.48 -2.63 23.01
CA ASP A 199 -2.67 -2.59 23.84
C ASP A 199 -3.95 -2.44 23.02
N TRP A 200 -5.12 -2.66 23.64
CA TRP A 200 -6.44 -2.57 23.01
C TRP A 200 -7.50 -2.15 24.01
N ALA A 201 -8.36 -1.24 23.59
CA ALA A 201 -9.52 -0.81 24.37
C ALA A 201 -10.50 0.04 23.54
N PRO A 202 -11.79 0.05 23.87
CA PRO A 202 -12.69 1.03 23.34
C PRO A 202 -12.38 2.42 23.92
N LEU A 203 -12.55 3.45 23.09
CA LEU A 203 -12.44 4.86 23.50
C LEU A 203 -13.83 5.47 23.63
N PRO A 204 -14.11 6.25 24.72
CA PRO A 204 -15.37 6.97 24.90
C PRO A 204 -15.42 8.28 24.11
N ILE A 205 -15.04 8.24 22.83
CA ILE A 205 -15.00 9.40 21.93
C ILE A 205 -15.79 9.15 20.65
N LYS A 206 -16.14 10.23 19.95
CA LYS A 206 -16.78 10.13 18.64
C LYS A 206 -15.75 9.73 17.55
N THR A 207 -16.22 9.09 16.50
CA THR A 207 -15.38 8.75 15.33
C THR A 207 -14.63 9.97 14.78
N SER A 208 -15.26 11.13 14.71
CA SER A 208 -14.66 12.37 14.20
C SER A 208 -13.50 12.93 15.04
N GLU A 209 -13.36 12.46 16.28
CA GLU A 209 -12.29 12.87 17.18
C GLU A 209 -11.02 12.03 17.03
N MET A 210 -11.14 10.86 16.37
CA MET A 210 -10.00 10.01 16.01
C MET A 210 -9.02 10.72 15.09
N ALA A 211 -7.74 10.47 15.24
CA ALA A 211 -6.68 11.05 14.42
C ALA A 211 -6.87 10.76 12.93
N ASP A 212 -7.17 9.51 12.58
CA ASP A 212 -7.43 9.09 11.20
C ASP A 212 -8.65 9.78 10.60
N ALA A 213 -9.71 10.00 11.37
CA ALA A 213 -10.90 10.71 10.90
C ALA A 213 -10.58 12.18 10.57
N LYS A 214 -9.69 12.83 11.33
CA LYS A 214 -9.21 14.18 11.04
C LYS A 214 -8.37 14.22 9.76
N VAL A 215 -7.51 13.21 9.55
CA VAL A 215 -6.72 13.02 8.31
C VAL A 215 -7.65 12.87 7.12
N VAL A 216 -8.63 11.98 7.21
CA VAL A 216 -9.63 11.73 6.15
C VAL A 216 -10.47 12.97 5.88
N ALA A 217 -10.93 13.70 6.91
CA ALA A 217 -11.69 14.93 6.75
C ALA A 217 -10.91 16.01 5.97
N TRP A 218 -9.59 16.11 6.18
CA TRP A 218 -8.75 16.99 5.38
C TRP A 218 -8.63 16.53 3.93
N ALA A 219 -8.42 15.24 3.70
CA ALA A 219 -8.30 14.66 2.36
C ALA A 219 -9.59 14.82 1.56
N LYS A 220 -10.76 14.59 2.16
CA LYS A 220 -12.08 14.83 1.57
C LYS A 220 -12.22 16.25 1.03
N LYS A 221 -11.75 17.27 1.80
CA LYS A 221 -11.74 18.68 1.34
C LYS A 221 -10.83 18.89 0.12
N GLN A 222 -9.82 18.06 -0.09
CA GLN A 222 -9.00 18.16 -1.30
C GLN A 222 -9.68 17.47 -2.50
N LEU A 223 -10.35 16.34 -2.28
CA LEU A 223 -11.09 15.61 -3.32
C LEU A 223 -12.31 16.40 -3.84
N SER A 224 -12.94 17.23 -3.02
CA SER A 224 -14.09 18.08 -3.43
C SER A 224 -13.70 19.30 -4.27
N LYS A 225 -12.41 19.57 -4.48
CA LYS A 225 -11.92 20.74 -5.23
C LYS A 225 -11.53 20.36 -6.65
N LYS A 226 -11.74 21.31 -7.58
CA LYS A 226 -11.04 21.27 -8.88
C LYS A 226 -9.60 21.72 -8.70
N HIS A 227 -8.67 21.06 -9.37
CA HIS A 227 -7.24 21.40 -9.37
C HIS A 227 -6.80 21.80 -10.78
N ASN A 228 -5.86 22.75 -10.89
CA ASN A 228 -5.30 23.20 -12.17
C ASN A 228 -4.22 22.27 -12.74
N LYS A 229 -3.82 21.26 -11.94
CA LYS A 229 -2.83 20.23 -12.26
C LYS A 229 -3.41 18.88 -11.90
N PRO A 230 -2.98 17.79 -12.52
CA PRO A 230 -3.33 16.46 -12.05
C PRO A 230 -2.88 16.31 -10.58
N LEU A 231 -3.67 15.63 -9.80
CA LEU A 231 -3.46 15.49 -8.35
C LEU A 231 -2.81 14.15 -8.02
N PHE A 232 -1.78 14.18 -7.18
CA PHE A 232 -1.29 13.02 -6.45
C PHE A 232 -1.61 13.23 -4.96
N LEU A 233 -2.69 12.60 -4.50
CA LEU A 233 -3.13 12.66 -3.11
C LEU A 233 -2.79 11.36 -2.41
N SER A 234 -1.90 11.44 -1.41
CA SER A 234 -1.57 10.32 -0.54
C SER A 234 -2.24 10.47 0.82
N VAL A 235 -2.91 9.41 1.28
CA VAL A 235 -3.58 9.36 2.58
C VAL A 235 -3.11 8.15 3.35
N GLY A 236 -2.48 8.37 4.50
CA GLY A 236 -2.01 7.31 5.39
C GLY A 236 -2.96 7.15 6.59
N ILE A 237 -3.67 6.04 6.64
CA ILE A 237 -4.52 5.63 7.75
C ILE A 237 -3.65 4.85 8.74
N TYR A 238 -3.66 5.26 10.01
CA TYR A 238 -2.83 4.66 11.05
C TYR A 238 -3.41 3.35 11.59
N ARG A 239 -4.74 3.26 11.78
CA ARG A 239 -5.37 2.00 12.20
C ARG A 239 -5.37 1.00 11.04
N PRO A 240 -5.18 -0.32 11.33
CA PRO A 240 -5.17 -1.01 12.63
C PRO A 240 -3.81 -1.11 13.33
N HIS A 241 -2.85 -0.21 13.13
CA HIS A 241 -1.61 -0.21 13.95
C HIS A 241 -1.93 -0.06 15.44
N VAL A 242 -1.15 -0.72 16.26
CA VAL A 242 -1.24 -0.62 17.74
C VAL A 242 -1.00 0.81 18.26
N PRO A 243 -1.63 1.21 19.37
CA PRO A 243 -2.61 0.46 20.14
C PRO A 243 -3.94 0.37 19.39
N TRP A 244 -4.61 -0.77 19.54
CA TRP A 244 -5.91 -1.00 18.89
C TRP A 244 -7.02 -0.31 19.67
N TYR A 245 -6.99 1.00 19.65
CA TYR A 245 -8.00 1.88 20.23
C TYR A 245 -8.91 2.40 19.15
N ALA A 246 -10.21 2.18 19.33
CA ALA A 246 -11.27 2.68 18.44
C ALA A 246 -12.49 3.07 19.26
N PRO A 247 -13.39 3.91 18.75
CA PRO A 247 -14.64 4.22 19.46
C PRO A 247 -15.45 2.97 19.79
N GLN A 248 -16.17 2.99 20.93
CA GLN A 248 -16.93 1.86 21.47
C GLN A 248 -17.77 1.12 20.42
N LYS A 249 -18.46 1.85 19.53
CA LYS A 249 -19.32 1.27 18.48
C LYS A 249 -18.62 0.25 17.56
N TYR A 250 -17.29 0.31 17.43
CA TYR A 250 -16.54 -0.67 16.63
C TYR A 250 -16.27 -1.94 17.42
N PHE A 251 -16.05 -1.85 18.72
CA PHE A 251 -15.95 -3.00 19.61
C PHE A 251 -17.29 -3.73 19.75
N ASP A 252 -18.41 -3.00 19.76
CA ASP A 252 -19.76 -3.56 19.84
C ASP A 252 -20.11 -4.46 18.65
N ARG A 253 -19.43 -4.27 17.50
CA ARG A 253 -19.58 -5.17 16.32
C ARG A 253 -19.04 -6.59 16.58
N PHE A 254 -18.19 -6.75 17.59
CA PHE A 254 -17.46 -7.98 17.86
C PHE A 254 -17.60 -8.39 19.32
N PRO A 255 -18.75 -8.94 19.76
CA PRO A 255 -18.91 -9.41 21.15
C PRO A 255 -17.82 -10.38 21.53
N ILE A 256 -17.18 -10.19 22.69
CA ILE A 256 -15.96 -10.92 23.11
C ILE A 256 -16.18 -12.43 23.17
N GLU A 257 -17.38 -12.87 23.54
CA GLU A 257 -17.75 -14.28 23.65
C GLU A 257 -17.72 -14.97 22.28
N SER A 258 -18.09 -14.23 21.21
CA SER A 258 -18.17 -14.74 19.83
C SER A 258 -16.84 -14.72 19.10
N ILE A 259 -15.79 -14.10 19.66
CA ILE A 259 -14.50 -13.97 18.99
C ILE A 259 -13.89 -15.34 18.71
N GLN A 260 -13.60 -15.56 17.45
CA GLN A 260 -12.83 -16.70 16.95
C GLN A 260 -11.35 -16.33 16.93
N LEU A 261 -10.50 -17.22 17.43
CA LEU A 261 -9.07 -17.06 17.30
C LEU A 261 -8.62 -17.39 15.88
N PRO A 262 -7.52 -16.80 15.39
CA PRO A 262 -6.95 -17.17 14.11
C PRO A 262 -6.60 -18.66 14.10
N LYS A 263 -6.57 -19.26 12.90
CA LYS A 263 -6.14 -20.65 12.76
C LYS A 263 -4.69 -20.77 13.22
N HIS A 264 -4.44 -21.64 14.16
CA HIS A 264 -3.11 -21.83 14.74
C HIS A 264 -2.87 -23.29 15.10
N LEU A 265 -1.61 -23.67 15.18
CA LEU A 265 -1.16 -24.98 15.64
C LEU A 265 -0.33 -24.78 16.91
N SER A 266 -0.64 -25.53 17.99
CA SER A 266 0.02 -25.36 19.29
C SER A 266 1.54 -25.61 19.25
N GLN A 267 2.01 -26.44 18.33
CA GLN A 267 3.43 -26.77 18.14
C GLN A 267 4.00 -26.22 16.83
N ASP A 268 3.40 -25.21 16.26
CA ASP A 268 3.77 -24.59 14.96
C ASP A 268 5.26 -24.14 14.90
N VAL A 269 5.89 -23.91 16.03
CA VAL A 269 7.30 -23.51 16.10
C VAL A 269 8.29 -24.70 16.21
N ALA A 270 7.80 -25.93 16.21
CA ALA A 270 8.63 -27.10 16.52
C ALA A 270 9.67 -27.42 15.41
N ASP A 271 9.32 -27.23 14.15
CA ASP A 271 10.16 -27.49 12.98
C ASP A 271 10.91 -26.26 12.45
N LEU A 272 10.75 -25.10 13.13
CA LEU A 272 11.44 -23.88 12.76
C LEU A 272 12.94 -23.95 13.12
N PRO A 273 13.83 -23.40 12.27
CA PRO A 273 15.23 -23.21 12.61
C PRO A 273 15.39 -22.19 13.77
N GLN A 274 16.56 -22.19 14.40
CA GLN A 274 16.80 -21.31 15.56
C GLN A 274 16.65 -19.83 15.21
N ALA A 275 17.14 -19.40 14.05
CA ALA A 275 16.99 -18.02 13.59
C ALA A 275 15.51 -17.58 13.49
N ALA A 276 14.66 -18.47 12.97
CA ALA A 276 13.22 -18.23 12.89
C ALA A 276 12.58 -18.11 14.27
N ARG A 277 12.90 -19.05 15.19
CA ARG A 277 12.38 -19.01 16.58
C ARG A 277 12.76 -17.72 17.30
N GLN A 278 13.94 -17.16 17.03
CA GLN A 278 14.38 -15.88 17.61
C GLN A 278 13.57 -14.67 17.09
N MET A 279 12.91 -14.79 15.93
CA MET A 279 12.01 -13.75 15.41
C MET A 279 10.64 -13.76 16.12
N THR A 280 10.25 -14.88 16.77
CA THR A 280 8.95 -14.98 17.44
C THR A 280 8.85 -14.08 18.67
N LYS A 281 7.66 -13.60 18.97
CA LYS A 281 7.33 -12.89 20.21
C LYS A 281 6.76 -13.85 21.26
N ASN A 282 7.41 -14.98 21.44
CA ASN A 282 6.92 -16.08 22.29
C ASN A 282 6.59 -15.63 23.73
N LYS A 283 7.39 -14.75 24.34
CA LYS A 283 7.09 -14.21 25.69
C LYS A 283 5.78 -13.44 25.73
N TRP A 284 5.45 -12.70 24.65
CA TRP A 284 4.17 -12.01 24.55
C TRP A 284 3.03 -13.00 24.41
N HIS A 285 3.21 -14.01 23.57
CA HIS A 285 2.21 -15.07 23.40
C HIS A 285 1.92 -15.80 24.70
N GLN A 286 2.95 -16.21 25.45
CA GLN A 286 2.81 -16.85 26.76
C GLN A 286 2.02 -15.97 27.74
N TRP A 287 2.35 -14.67 27.80
CA TRP A 287 1.64 -13.75 28.68
C TRP A 287 0.17 -13.58 28.27
N ILE A 288 -0.11 -13.42 26.98
CA ILE A 288 -1.47 -13.24 26.44
C ILE A 288 -2.34 -14.47 26.76
N VAL A 289 -1.79 -15.67 26.58
CA VAL A 289 -2.49 -16.92 26.89
C VAL A 289 -2.72 -17.06 28.39
N ALA A 290 -1.67 -16.84 29.20
CA ALA A 290 -1.75 -16.97 30.68
C ALA A 290 -2.73 -15.98 31.32
N ASN A 291 -2.95 -14.81 30.68
CA ASN A 291 -3.86 -13.78 31.16
C ASN A 291 -5.23 -13.78 30.44
N ASN A 292 -5.53 -14.80 29.64
CA ASN A 292 -6.79 -14.89 28.89
C ASN A 292 -7.06 -13.69 27.95
N GLN A 293 -6.02 -13.06 27.39
CA GLN A 293 -6.14 -11.83 26.63
C GLN A 293 -6.22 -12.04 25.10
N TRP A 294 -6.11 -13.27 24.60
CA TRP A 294 -6.05 -13.50 23.14
C TRP A 294 -7.31 -13.03 22.42
N LYS A 295 -8.50 -13.38 22.92
CA LYS A 295 -9.75 -12.90 22.32
C LYS A 295 -9.87 -11.39 22.38
N GLY A 296 -9.45 -10.75 23.48
CA GLY A 296 -9.45 -9.30 23.61
C GLY A 296 -8.55 -8.61 22.60
N ALA A 297 -7.35 -9.14 22.38
CA ALA A 297 -6.42 -8.64 21.39
C ALA A 297 -6.96 -8.77 19.95
N VAL A 298 -7.54 -9.93 19.62
CA VAL A 298 -8.22 -10.16 18.31
C VAL A 298 -9.41 -9.22 18.12
N GLN A 299 -10.24 -9.04 19.15
CA GLN A 299 -11.34 -8.07 19.14
C GLN A 299 -10.83 -6.65 18.85
N GLY A 300 -9.77 -6.23 19.53
CA GLY A 300 -9.16 -4.91 19.34
C GLY A 300 -8.69 -4.69 17.91
N TYR A 301 -8.03 -5.68 17.31
CA TYR A 301 -7.60 -5.62 15.91
C TYR A 301 -8.80 -5.53 14.96
N LEU A 302 -9.81 -6.39 15.11
CA LEU A 302 -11.03 -6.37 14.28
C LEU A 302 -11.79 -5.04 14.40
N ALA A 303 -11.90 -4.47 15.62
CA ALA A 303 -12.52 -3.19 15.84
C ALA A 303 -11.76 -2.05 15.16
N SER A 304 -10.42 -2.03 15.28
CA SER A 304 -9.55 -1.06 14.63
C SER A 304 -9.57 -1.20 13.10
N LEU A 305 -9.61 -2.42 12.59
CA LEU A 305 -9.74 -2.70 11.16
C LEU A 305 -11.07 -2.20 10.61
N SER A 306 -12.18 -2.48 11.30
CA SER A 306 -13.51 -2.02 10.89
C SER A 306 -13.62 -0.49 10.92
N PHE A 307 -12.93 0.18 11.85
CA PHE A 307 -12.80 1.63 11.85
C PHE A 307 -11.98 2.13 10.65
N ALA A 308 -10.85 1.48 10.33
CA ALA A 308 -10.03 1.84 9.16
C ALA A 308 -10.81 1.68 7.85
N ASP A 309 -11.65 0.65 7.74
CA ASP A 309 -12.53 0.44 6.59
C ASP A 309 -13.57 1.58 6.44
N ASP A 310 -14.19 2.03 7.55
CA ASP A 310 -15.09 3.19 7.51
C ASP A 310 -14.33 4.46 7.01
N MET A 311 -13.05 4.64 7.38
CA MET A 311 -12.22 5.76 6.91
C MET A 311 -11.92 5.66 5.40
N VAL A 312 -11.69 4.46 4.90
CA VAL A 312 -11.57 4.21 3.45
C VAL A 312 -12.89 4.55 2.75
N GLY A 313 -14.02 4.12 3.29
CA GLY A 313 -15.35 4.42 2.75
C GLY A 313 -15.64 5.92 2.64
N GLU A 314 -15.26 6.70 3.65
CA GLU A 314 -15.39 8.16 3.64
C GLU A 314 -14.56 8.82 2.52
N LEU A 315 -13.34 8.31 2.25
CA LEU A 315 -12.50 8.80 1.15
C LEU A 315 -13.10 8.47 -0.21
N LEU A 316 -13.56 7.24 -0.39
CA LEU A 316 -14.15 6.78 -1.65
C LEU A 316 -15.44 7.54 -1.97
N SER A 317 -16.33 7.73 -1.00
CA SER A 317 -17.55 8.54 -1.17
C SER A 317 -17.20 9.96 -1.58
N ALA A 318 -16.23 10.61 -0.93
CA ALA A 318 -15.84 11.98 -1.27
C ALA A 318 -15.20 12.09 -2.66
N LEU A 319 -14.51 11.05 -3.15
CA LEU A 319 -14.01 11.00 -4.52
C LEU A 319 -15.18 10.84 -5.50
N ASP A 320 -16.08 9.89 -5.24
CA ASP A 320 -17.20 9.58 -6.15
C ASP A 320 -18.17 10.73 -6.31
N ASP A 321 -18.42 11.51 -5.24
CA ASP A 321 -19.23 12.73 -5.25
C ASP A 321 -18.47 13.97 -5.78
N GLY A 322 -17.17 13.85 -6.02
CA GLY A 322 -16.27 14.94 -6.36
C GLY A 322 -15.98 15.10 -7.86
N PRO A 323 -15.36 16.23 -8.24
CA PRO A 323 -15.04 16.52 -9.64
C PRO A 323 -13.91 15.65 -10.22
N LEU A 324 -13.28 14.80 -9.43
CA LEU A 324 -12.14 13.96 -9.82
C LEU A 324 -12.53 12.51 -10.09
N ALA A 325 -13.79 12.12 -9.86
CA ALA A 325 -14.27 10.73 -9.89
C ALA A 325 -13.92 9.97 -11.19
N SER A 326 -14.12 10.61 -12.34
CA SER A 326 -14.00 9.95 -13.66
C SER A 326 -12.55 9.71 -14.11
N ASN A 327 -11.57 10.46 -13.56
CA ASN A 327 -10.17 10.39 -14.00
C ASN A 327 -9.22 10.22 -12.80
N THR A 328 -9.53 9.31 -11.88
CA THR A 328 -8.66 9.00 -10.74
C THR A 328 -8.32 7.52 -10.68
N THR A 329 -7.03 7.22 -10.67
CA THR A 329 -6.53 5.88 -10.32
C THR A 329 -6.43 5.79 -8.79
N ILE A 330 -7.05 4.77 -8.21
CA ILE A 330 -7.05 4.50 -6.76
C ILE A 330 -6.12 3.32 -6.50
N ILE A 331 -5.21 3.47 -5.55
CA ILE A 331 -4.37 2.40 -5.03
C ILE A 331 -4.59 2.32 -3.52
N LEU A 332 -5.07 1.18 -3.03
CA LEU A 332 -5.13 0.86 -1.61
C LEU A 332 -4.13 -0.26 -1.33
N TRP A 333 -3.29 -0.07 -0.30
CA TRP A 333 -2.25 -1.02 0.07
C TRP A 333 -1.99 -1.04 1.57
N GLY A 334 -1.69 -2.24 2.11
CA GLY A 334 -1.10 -2.40 3.45
C GLY A 334 0.41 -2.29 3.36
N ASP A 335 1.07 -1.67 4.34
CA ASP A 335 2.54 -1.52 4.30
C ASP A 335 3.28 -2.81 4.68
N HIS A 336 2.72 -3.63 5.53
CA HIS A 336 3.06 -5.02 5.86
C HIS A 336 1.87 -5.67 6.57
N GLY A 337 1.94 -6.98 6.74
CA GLY A 337 0.95 -7.74 7.49
C GLY A 337 1.23 -7.75 9.01
N TYR A 338 0.55 -8.66 9.73
CA TYR A 338 0.59 -8.73 11.19
C TYR A 338 0.20 -10.12 11.68
N HIS A 339 0.90 -10.66 12.68
CA HIS A 339 0.51 -11.87 13.39
C HIS A 339 -0.33 -11.53 14.62
N LEU A 340 -1.35 -12.34 14.88
CA LEU A 340 -2.23 -12.24 16.03
C LEU A 340 -2.24 -13.53 16.87
N GLY A 341 -1.08 -14.16 16.99
CA GLY A 341 -0.84 -15.37 17.77
C GLY A 341 -0.45 -16.61 16.97
N GLU A 342 -0.61 -16.59 15.64
CA GLU A 342 -0.09 -17.64 14.77
C GLU A 342 1.42 -17.76 14.93
N LYS A 343 1.99 -18.95 14.85
CA LYS A 343 3.40 -19.26 15.12
C LYS A 343 3.90 -18.74 16.48
N GLN A 344 3.01 -18.64 17.48
CA GLN A 344 3.31 -18.04 18.77
C GLN A 344 3.95 -16.66 18.64
N HIS A 345 3.64 -15.96 17.54
CA HIS A 345 4.15 -14.64 17.22
C HIS A 345 3.05 -13.59 17.31
N TRP A 346 3.44 -12.38 17.71
CA TRP A 346 2.61 -11.19 17.73
C TRP A 346 3.36 -10.08 17.04
N GLU A 347 2.64 -9.27 16.26
CA GLU A 347 3.23 -8.19 15.50
C GLU A 347 3.77 -8.60 14.11
N LYS A 348 4.65 -7.76 13.66
CA LYS A 348 5.42 -7.78 12.42
C LYS A 348 6.85 -8.28 12.66
N PHE A 349 7.78 -8.02 11.75
CA PHE A 349 9.20 -8.38 11.85
C PHE A 349 9.50 -9.88 11.71
N ALA A 350 8.63 -10.62 11.03
CA ALA A 350 8.87 -12.00 10.63
C ALA A 350 8.77 -12.16 9.11
N LEU A 351 9.16 -13.32 8.56
CA LEU A 351 9.20 -13.55 7.12
C LEU A 351 8.07 -14.47 6.62
N TRP A 352 7.14 -14.84 7.49
CA TRP A 352 5.99 -15.70 7.17
C TRP A 352 4.86 -14.93 6.49
N GLU A 353 3.91 -15.67 5.91
CA GLU A 353 2.81 -15.12 5.10
C GLU A 353 2.05 -14.00 5.82
N ASN A 354 1.67 -14.20 7.09
CA ASN A 354 0.86 -13.24 7.84
C ASN A 354 1.49 -11.84 7.99
N THR A 355 2.83 -11.75 8.01
CA THR A 355 3.53 -10.45 8.09
C THR A 355 3.94 -9.91 6.72
N THR A 356 4.01 -10.75 5.70
CA THR A 356 4.55 -10.33 4.39
C THR A 356 3.45 -10.11 3.35
N ARG A 357 2.35 -10.85 3.41
CA ARG A 357 1.20 -10.69 2.52
C ARG A 357 0.36 -9.49 2.95
N VAL A 358 0.01 -8.66 1.98
CA VAL A 358 -0.73 -7.42 2.20
C VAL A 358 -1.89 -7.28 1.23
N PRO A 359 -2.98 -6.63 1.59
CA PRO A 359 -3.98 -6.18 0.64
C PRO A 359 -3.37 -5.19 -0.35
N LEU A 360 -3.67 -5.40 -1.63
CA LEU A 360 -3.37 -4.47 -2.72
C LEU A 360 -4.54 -4.47 -3.69
N ILE A 361 -5.21 -3.30 -3.79
CA ILE A 361 -6.34 -3.09 -4.69
C ILE A 361 -6.01 -1.91 -5.59
N VAL A 362 -6.17 -2.09 -6.90
CA VAL A 362 -5.94 -1.05 -7.90
C VAL A 362 -7.20 -0.85 -8.72
N VAL A 363 -7.69 0.37 -8.76
CA VAL A 363 -8.78 0.81 -9.66
C VAL A 363 -8.20 1.87 -10.57
N SER A 364 -8.07 1.57 -11.84
CA SER A 364 -7.63 2.52 -12.86
C SER A 364 -8.64 2.50 -14.00
N PRO A 365 -9.35 3.60 -14.23
CA PRO A 365 -10.46 3.63 -15.22
C PRO A 365 -10.09 3.09 -16.59
N GLU A 366 -8.83 3.26 -17.00
CA GLU A 366 -8.34 2.86 -18.33
C GLU A 366 -7.63 1.51 -18.35
N ASN A 367 -7.17 1.03 -17.21
CA ASN A 367 -6.25 -0.11 -17.14
C ASN A 367 -6.82 -1.33 -16.43
N THR A 368 -7.81 -1.17 -15.54
CA THR A 368 -8.35 -2.29 -14.76
C THR A 368 -9.72 -2.75 -15.27
N VAL A 369 -9.93 -4.06 -15.21
CA VAL A 369 -11.24 -4.69 -15.43
C VAL A 369 -11.89 -4.90 -14.07
N PRO A 370 -13.11 -4.39 -13.82
CA PRO A 370 -13.81 -4.59 -12.55
C PRO A 370 -13.99 -6.07 -12.18
N LYS A 371 -14.04 -6.36 -10.88
CA LYS A 371 -14.25 -7.70 -10.30
C LYS A 371 -13.20 -8.73 -10.71
N THR A 372 -11.97 -8.29 -11.03
CA THR A 372 -10.88 -9.20 -11.37
C THR A 372 -9.98 -9.47 -10.16
N ARG A 373 -9.39 -10.67 -10.15
CA ARG A 373 -8.44 -11.12 -9.12
C ARG A 373 -7.17 -11.61 -9.80
N CYS A 374 -6.01 -11.30 -9.23
CA CYS A 374 -4.72 -11.72 -9.73
C CYS A 374 -3.93 -12.42 -8.61
N ASP A 375 -3.57 -13.67 -8.82
CA ASP A 375 -2.76 -14.49 -7.90
C ASP A 375 -1.26 -14.50 -8.26
N THR A 376 -0.88 -13.78 -9.32
CA THR A 376 0.53 -13.59 -9.66
C THR A 376 1.22 -12.79 -8.57
N PRO A 377 2.35 -13.28 -8.03
CA PRO A 377 3.07 -12.56 -6.98
C PRO A 377 3.51 -11.17 -7.45
N VAL A 378 3.23 -10.16 -6.62
CA VAL A 378 3.71 -8.79 -6.82
C VAL A 378 4.28 -8.24 -5.52
N SER A 379 5.26 -7.37 -5.63
CA SER A 379 5.86 -6.67 -4.50
C SER A 379 5.32 -5.24 -4.42
N LEU A 380 5.21 -4.67 -3.23
CA LEU A 380 4.96 -3.23 -3.08
C LEU A 380 6.03 -2.38 -3.79
N LEU A 381 7.23 -2.91 -3.99
CA LEU A 381 8.29 -2.29 -4.78
C LEU A 381 7.88 -2.01 -6.23
N ASP A 382 6.96 -2.82 -6.75
CA ASP A 382 6.48 -2.76 -8.13
C ASP A 382 5.53 -1.58 -8.37
N LEU A 383 5.01 -0.95 -7.31
CA LEU A 383 4.10 0.19 -7.40
C LEU A 383 4.73 1.41 -8.06
N TYR A 384 5.98 1.73 -7.73
CA TYR A 384 6.65 2.89 -8.31
C TYR A 384 6.78 2.77 -9.85
N PRO A 385 7.42 1.73 -10.41
CA PRO A 385 7.50 1.59 -11.87
C PRO A 385 6.14 1.44 -12.53
N THR A 386 5.14 0.84 -11.87
CA THR A 386 3.77 0.75 -12.42
C THR A 386 3.14 2.13 -12.54
N LEU A 387 3.25 2.98 -11.53
CA LEU A 387 2.70 4.33 -11.55
C LEU A 387 3.41 5.23 -12.57
N VAL A 388 4.72 5.05 -12.78
CA VAL A 388 5.46 5.72 -13.86
C VAL A 388 4.83 5.39 -15.22
N GLU A 389 4.54 4.12 -15.48
CA GLU A 389 3.91 3.70 -16.75
C GLU A 389 2.43 4.08 -16.84
N VAL A 390 1.64 3.94 -15.77
CA VAL A 390 0.21 4.31 -15.76
C VAL A 390 0.00 5.79 -16.06
N CYS A 391 0.92 6.64 -15.61
CA CYS A 391 0.83 8.09 -15.76
C CYS A 391 1.71 8.65 -16.88
N ASP A 392 2.36 7.79 -17.67
CA ASP A 392 3.29 8.17 -18.76
C ASP A 392 4.35 9.19 -18.28
N LEU A 393 4.94 8.93 -17.12
CA LEU A 393 5.97 9.79 -16.55
C LEU A 393 7.35 9.41 -17.09
N LYS A 394 8.26 10.38 -17.13
CA LYS A 394 9.68 10.12 -17.40
C LYS A 394 10.25 9.23 -16.28
N SER A 395 11.25 8.42 -16.59
CA SER A 395 11.93 7.63 -15.58
C SER A 395 12.57 8.51 -14.48
N PRO A 396 12.54 8.08 -13.21
CA PRO A 396 13.28 8.76 -12.16
C PRO A 396 14.81 8.60 -12.35
N PRO A 397 15.65 9.40 -11.66
CA PRO A 397 17.11 9.33 -11.82
C PRO A 397 17.71 7.99 -11.36
N GLN A 398 17.14 7.35 -10.33
CA GLN A 398 17.58 6.03 -9.87
C GLN A 398 16.97 4.90 -10.73
N THR A 399 17.72 3.81 -10.88
CA THR A 399 17.17 2.57 -11.44
C THR A 399 16.21 1.93 -10.44
N LEU A 400 14.93 1.82 -10.82
CA LEU A 400 13.94 1.17 -10.00
C LEU A 400 14.16 -0.35 -9.97
N GLU A 401 14.14 -0.96 -8.79
CA GLU A 401 14.36 -2.40 -8.59
C GLU A 401 13.06 -3.21 -8.58
N GLY A 402 11.90 -2.54 -8.62
CA GLY A 402 10.60 -3.14 -8.84
C GLY A 402 10.35 -3.42 -10.32
N LYS A 403 9.38 -4.26 -10.59
CA LYS A 403 8.94 -4.62 -11.95
C LYS A 403 7.49 -4.21 -12.13
N SER A 404 7.22 -3.30 -13.07
CA SER A 404 5.84 -2.87 -13.36
C SER A 404 4.89 -4.04 -13.57
N PHE A 405 3.70 -3.90 -13.05
CA PHE A 405 2.60 -4.84 -13.25
C PHE A 405 1.45 -4.25 -14.09
N LEU A 406 1.70 -3.19 -14.87
CA LEU A 406 0.69 -2.58 -15.74
C LEU A 406 0.00 -3.63 -16.65
N ASN A 407 0.76 -4.60 -17.16
CA ASN A 407 0.21 -5.68 -17.98
C ASN A 407 -0.80 -6.55 -17.21
N LEU A 408 -0.61 -6.72 -15.89
CA LEU A 408 -1.55 -7.47 -15.04
C LEU A 408 -2.83 -6.68 -14.80
N LEU A 409 -2.77 -5.34 -14.79
CA LEU A 409 -3.96 -4.49 -14.67
C LEU A 409 -4.89 -4.67 -15.87
N LYS A 410 -4.31 -4.75 -17.07
CA LYS A 410 -5.05 -4.87 -18.34
C LYS A 410 -5.55 -6.29 -18.61
N LYS A 411 -4.81 -7.29 -18.14
CA LYS A 411 -5.13 -8.70 -18.34
C LYS A 411 -4.62 -9.52 -17.15
N SER A 412 -5.51 -9.92 -16.26
CA SER A 412 -5.19 -10.85 -15.18
C SER A 412 -4.72 -12.19 -15.75
N GLY A 413 -3.66 -12.78 -15.19
CA GLY A 413 -3.18 -14.11 -15.57
C GLY A 413 -2.13 -14.11 -16.68
N SER A 414 -1.16 -13.19 -16.68
CA SER A 414 0.02 -13.34 -17.52
C SER A 414 0.82 -14.58 -17.09
N GLU A 415 1.28 -15.38 -18.07
CA GLU A 415 2.09 -16.58 -17.83
C GLU A 415 3.52 -16.28 -17.31
N GLN A 416 3.84 -15.01 -17.14
CA GLN A 416 5.18 -14.60 -16.75
C GLN A 416 5.45 -14.99 -15.30
N GLU A 417 6.50 -15.78 -15.08
CA GLU A 417 6.98 -16.10 -13.74
C GLU A 417 7.40 -14.83 -13.00
N ARG A 418 6.79 -14.58 -11.86
CA ARG A 418 7.11 -13.46 -10.95
C ARG A 418 7.28 -13.99 -9.55
N VAL A 419 8.13 -13.34 -8.79
CA VAL A 419 8.28 -13.57 -7.35
C VAL A 419 8.27 -12.25 -6.61
N ALA A 420 7.76 -12.27 -5.39
CA ALA A 420 7.92 -11.17 -4.45
C ALA A 420 9.05 -11.52 -3.46
N ILE A 421 9.88 -10.53 -3.14
CA ILE A 421 10.99 -10.70 -2.20
C ILE A 421 10.77 -9.75 -1.03
N THR A 422 10.77 -10.33 0.18
CA THR A 422 10.69 -9.61 1.45
C THR A 422 12.00 -9.78 2.22
N THR A 423 12.51 -8.71 2.81
CA THR A 423 13.78 -8.70 3.54
C THR A 423 13.58 -8.24 4.99
N GLN A 424 14.01 -9.03 5.97
CA GLN A 424 13.98 -8.69 7.40
C GLN A 424 15.40 -8.66 7.98
N GLY A 425 15.99 -7.47 8.05
CA GLY A 425 17.39 -7.34 8.42
C GLY A 425 18.35 -7.79 7.31
N LYS A 426 19.64 -7.65 7.54
CA LYS A 426 20.66 -8.03 6.58
C LYS A 426 20.69 -9.55 6.39
N ASN A 427 20.67 -10.03 5.15
CA ASN A 427 20.77 -11.44 4.75
C ASN A 427 19.60 -12.35 5.17
N ASN A 428 18.48 -11.81 5.67
CA ASN A 428 17.28 -12.62 5.89
C ASN A 428 16.26 -12.27 4.82
N HIS A 429 15.89 -13.24 3.99
CA HIS A 429 15.01 -13.02 2.83
C HIS A 429 13.95 -14.10 2.71
N ALA A 430 12.74 -13.70 2.36
CA ALA A 430 11.70 -14.59 1.85
C ALA A 430 11.50 -14.33 0.36
N VAL A 431 11.39 -15.42 -0.42
CA VAL A 431 11.02 -15.41 -1.83
C VAL A 431 9.68 -16.11 -1.97
N ARG A 432 8.67 -15.38 -2.42
CA ARG A 432 7.29 -15.87 -2.61
C ARG A 432 6.97 -16.00 -4.09
N SER A 433 6.84 -17.22 -4.56
CA SER A 433 6.29 -17.55 -5.88
C SER A 433 4.76 -17.70 -5.81
N ARG A 434 4.08 -18.07 -6.89
CA ARG A 434 2.64 -18.32 -6.86
C ARG A 434 2.26 -19.43 -5.86
N GLN A 435 3.05 -20.47 -5.75
CA GLN A 435 2.75 -21.64 -4.93
C GLN A 435 3.66 -21.79 -3.70
N HIS A 436 4.93 -21.41 -3.78
CA HIS A 436 5.88 -21.72 -2.72
C HIS A 436 6.42 -20.45 -2.07
N ARG A 437 6.73 -20.56 -0.77
CA ARG A 437 7.56 -19.60 -0.03
C ARG A 437 8.85 -20.28 0.37
N TYR A 438 9.96 -19.63 0.06
CA TYR A 438 11.29 -20.01 0.52
C TYR A 438 11.85 -18.90 1.40
N ILE A 439 12.37 -19.26 2.57
CA ILE A 439 13.02 -18.32 3.49
C ILE A 439 14.45 -18.79 3.71
N ARG A 440 15.40 -17.85 3.64
CA ARG A 440 16.79 -18.07 4.04
C ARG A 440 17.20 -17.01 5.05
N TYR A 441 17.76 -17.47 6.15
CA TYR A 441 18.27 -16.67 7.24
C TYR A 441 19.77 -16.37 7.08
N ALA A 442 20.24 -15.35 7.85
CA ALA A 442 21.65 -14.92 7.79
C ALA A 442 22.65 -15.99 8.26
N ASP A 443 22.21 -16.93 9.09
CA ASP A 443 23.00 -18.09 9.54
C ASP A 443 23.01 -19.24 8.53
N GLY A 444 22.33 -19.09 7.41
CA GLY A 444 22.22 -20.10 6.35
C GLY A 444 21.09 -21.11 6.56
N SER A 445 20.36 -21.06 7.68
CA SER A 445 19.19 -21.93 7.88
C SER A 445 18.03 -21.52 6.96
N GLU A 446 17.15 -22.48 6.65
CA GLU A 446 16.15 -22.35 5.59
C GLU A 446 14.78 -22.85 6.04
N GLU A 447 13.74 -22.27 5.42
CA GLU A 447 12.38 -22.80 5.43
C GLU A 447 11.83 -22.86 4.01
N LEU A 448 10.92 -23.80 3.75
CA LEU A 448 10.19 -23.92 2.50
C LEU A 448 8.76 -24.38 2.78
N TYR A 449 7.78 -23.71 2.16
CA TYR A 449 6.36 -24.02 2.31
C TYR A 449 5.67 -24.13 0.98
N ASP A 450 4.70 -25.06 0.88
CA ASP A 450 3.83 -25.25 -0.29
C ASP A 450 2.43 -24.73 0.02
N HIS A 451 2.14 -23.51 -0.38
CA HIS A 451 0.86 -22.84 -0.09
C HIS A 451 -0.37 -23.48 -0.75
N LYS A 452 -0.19 -24.38 -1.71
CA LYS A 452 -1.30 -25.14 -2.27
C LYS A 452 -1.85 -26.17 -1.28
N HIS A 453 -0.99 -26.74 -0.44
CA HIS A 453 -1.33 -27.79 0.51
C HIS A 453 -1.26 -27.34 1.96
N ASP A 454 -0.44 -26.32 2.25
CA ASP A 454 -0.21 -25.75 3.57
C ASP A 454 -0.22 -24.21 3.51
N PRO A 455 -1.40 -23.58 3.40
CA PRO A 455 -1.50 -22.12 3.32
C PRO A 455 -1.16 -21.41 4.63
N HIS A 456 -1.02 -22.15 5.74
CA HIS A 456 -0.69 -21.63 7.07
C HIS A 456 0.80 -21.81 7.44
N GLU A 457 1.59 -22.41 6.55
CA GLU A 457 3.03 -22.61 6.76
C GLU A 457 3.36 -23.45 8.02
N TRP A 458 2.58 -24.52 8.26
CA TRP A 458 2.73 -25.39 9.42
C TRP A 458 3.84 -26.42 9.28
N THR A 459 4.25 -26.76 8.06
CA THR A 459 5.24 -27.82 7.80
C THR A 459 6.40 -27.28 6.98
N ASN A 460 7.59 -27.22 7.60
CA ASN A 460 8.80 -26.81 6.92
C ASN A 460 9.35 -27.94 6.02
N LEU A 461 9.32 -27.75 4.72
CA LEU A 461 9.74 -28.68 3.68
C LEU A 461 11.21 -28.50 3.25
N ALA A 462 12.00 -27.62 3.88
CA ALA A 462 13.35 -27.26 3.44
C ALA A 462 14.32 -28.45 3.42
N THR A 463 14.09 -29.49 4.24
CA THR A 463 14.91 -30.71 4.29
C THR A 463 14.38 -31.86 3.44
N ASP A 464 13.20 -31.72 2.83
CA ASP A 464 12.60 -32.74 1.99
C ASP A 464 13.21 -32.73 0.58
N ASN A 465 13.90 -33.80 0.22
CA ASN A 465 14.57 -33.95 -1.08
C ASN A 465 13.63 -33.84 -2.29
N ARG A 466 12.32 -34.11 -2.13
CA ARG A 466 11.34 -33.96 -3.21
C ARG A 466 11.25 -32.51 -3.69
N TYR A 467 11.53 -31.54 -2.83
CA TYR A 467 11.49 -30.11 -3.10
C TYR A 467 12.86 -29.49 -3.43
N ALA A 468 13.94 -30.28 -3.50
CA ALA A 468 15.30 -29.76 -3.69
C ALA A 468 15.46 -28.85 -4.93
N LYS A 469 14.81 -29.18 -6.05
CA LYS A 469 14.85 -28.37 -7.28
C LYS A 469 14.17 -27.02 -7.09
N ILE A 470 12.99 -27.01 -6.49
CA ILE A 470 12.21 -25.78 -6.20
C ILE A 470 12.98 -24.90 -5.24
N LYS A 471 13.50 -25.47 -4.15
CA LYS A 471 14.33 -24.77 -3.16
C LYS A 471 15.53 -24.10 -3.82
N LYS A 472 16.31 -24.84 -4.63
CA LYS A 472 17.47 -24.32 -5.35
C LYS A 472 17.11 -23.18 -6.30
N HIS A 473 16.00 -23.30 -7.01
CA HIS A 473 15.49 -22.25 -7.90
C HIS A 473 15.15 -20.98 -7.11
N LEU A 474 14.31 -21.07 -6.07
CA LEU A 474 13.93 -19.92 -5.26
C LEU A 474 15.11 -19.27 -4.54
N ALA A 475 16.07 -20.08 -4.06
CA ALA A 475 17.30 -19.58 -3.45
C ALA A 475 18.15 -18.74 -4.43
N SER A 476 18.15 -19.08 -5.73
CA SER A 476 18.88 -18.33 -6.75
C SER A 476 18.30 -16.93 -7.04
N LEU A 477 17.08 -16.66 -6.58
CA LEU A 477 16.38 -15.37 -6.77
C LEU A 477 16.59 -14.38 -5.61
N ILE A 478 17.27 -14.81 -4.54
CA ILE A 478 17.62 -13.95 -3.42
C ILE A 478 18.58 -12.84 -3.87
N PRO A 479 18.39 -11.58 -3.42
CA PRO A 479 19.28 -10.49 -3.75
C PRO A 479 20.74 -10.78 -3.35
N THR A 480 21.66 -10.50 -4.24
CA THR A 480 23.11 -10.62 -3.97
C THR A 480 23.65 -9.40 -3.24
N THR A 481 23.03 -8.24 -3.42
CA THR A 481 23.38 -7.01 -2.71
C THR A 481 22.74 -7.01 -1.33
N ASN A 482 23.57 -6.89 -0.29
CA ASN A 482 23.12 -6.82 1.10
C ASN A 482 24.00 -5.79 1.85
N ARG A 483 23.64 -4.51 1.76
CA ARG A 483 24.37 -3.44 2.46
C ARG A 483 24.27 -3.60 3.97
N ASP A 484 25.25 -3.07 4.67
CA ASP A 484 25.19 -3.00 6.13
C ASP A 484 24.01 -2.12 6.58
N PRO A 485 23.42 -2.45 7.75
CA PRO A 485 22.37 -1.63 8.32
C PRO A 485 22.86 -0.19 8.52
N LEU A 486 21.99 0.79 8.23
CA LEU A 486 22.30 2.19 8.58
C LEU A 486 22.49 2.27 10.10
N LEU A 487 23.56 2.91 10.51
CA LEU A 487 23.75 3.20 11.94
C LEU A 487 22.67 4.22 12.36
N PRO A 488 22.02 4.02 13.52
CA PRO A 488 21.16 5.06 14.07
C PRO A 488 22.00 6.32 14.27
N PRO A 489 21.42 7.52 14.11
CA PRO A 489 22.14 8.75 14.40
C PRO A 489 22.71 8.66 15.81
N LYS A 490 24.01 8.94 15.95
CA LYS A 490 24.63 9.03 17.29
C LYS A 490 23.77 9.99 18.09
N LYS A 491 23.28 9.56 19.25
CA LYS A 491 22.70 10.49 20.21
C LYS A 491 23.73 11.59 20.38
N SER A 492 23.42 12.81 19.96
CA SER A 492 24.24 13.95 20.32
C SER A 492 24.26 13.97 21.84
N ASP A 493 25.46 13.91 22.43
CA ASP A 493 25.69 14.23 23.82
C ASP A 493 25.34 15.70 24.02
N THR A 494 24.07 16.00 24.09
CA THR A 494 23.58 17.28 24.60
C THR A 494 23.17 17.00 26.04
N ASN A 495 24.12 17.35 26.90
CA ASN A 495 23.91 17.59 28.32
C ASN A 495 22.71 18.50 28.59
#